data_c47dc1685f6b10c35b236ca80de5f448
#
_entry.id   c47dc1685f6b10c35b236ca80de5f448
#
_cell.length_a   1.000
_cell.length_b   1.000
_cell.length_c   1.000
_cell.angle_alpha   90.00
_cell.angle_beta   90.00
_cell.angle_gamma   90.00
#
_symmetry.space_group_name_H-M   'P 1'
#
loop_
_entity.id
_entity.type
_entity.pdbx_description
1 polymer ?
#
loop_
_entity_poly.entity_id
_entity_poly.type
_entity_poly.pdbx_seq_one_letter_code
_entity_poly.pdbx_strand_id
1 'polypeptide(L)'
;MIESLIPLLSLIALEVILGIDNIIFISILADKLPESQRNKLRYWGIGLAMVMRLCLLALISWILKLDKTLFTIADVDFSGKGLILIIGGLFLIYKSTKEIYHKTEALKTPETELPKKGSFGKLLGEVIILDLVFSIDSIITAVGMVQELWIMYTAVIVTVLIMLVASKPISEFITKHPSFKVLALCFLMMIGVSLIAEGFHFEIPKG
;
A
#
# COMPACT_ATOMS: atom_id res chain seq x y z
N MET A 1 29.55 -6.77 10.32
CA MET A 1 28.36 -6.50 11.18
C MET A 1 27.90 -5.05 11.09
N ILE A 2 28.79 -4.04 11.23
CA ILE A 2 28.38 -2.63 11.10
C ILE A 2 27.98 -2.27 9.67
N GLU A 3 28.65 -2.87 8.67
CA GLU A 3 28.37 -2.65 7.25
C GLU A 3 26.97 -3.14 6.81
N SER A 4 26.44 -4.16 7.45
CA SER A 4 25.11 -4.68 7.17
C SER A 4 24.01 -3.98 7.97
N LEU A 5 24.37 -3.27 9.06
CA LEU A 5 23.42 -2.61 9.96
C LEU A 5 22.81 -1.36 9.31
N ILE A 6 23.63 -0.56 8.61
CA ILE A 6 23.19 0.67 7.95
C ILE A 6 22.16 0.35 6.84
N PRO A 7 22.44 -0.57 5.88
CA PRO A 7 21.45 -0.96 4.89
C PRO A 7 20.16 -1.54 5.51
N LEU A 8 20.29 -2.35 6.58
CA LEU A 8 19.12 -2.91 7.27
C LEU A 8 18.25 -1.82 7.87
N LEU A 9 18.82 -0.87 8.61
CA LEU A 9 18.09 0.24 9.22
C LEU A 9 17.46 1.15 8.17
N SER A 10 18.17 1.44 7.08
CA SER A 10 17.66 2.24 5.96
C SER A 10 16.47 1.54 5.31
N LEU A 11 16.55 0.22 5.10
CA LEU A 11 15.47 -0.56 4.51
C LEU A 11 14.26 -0.66 5.45
N ILE A 12 14.47 -0.87 6.75
CA ILE A 12 13.39 -0.83 7.75
C ILE A 12 12.71 0.55 7.75
N ALA A 13 13.48 1.63 7.75
CA ALA A 13 12.92 2.98 7.75
C ALA A 13 12.08 3.24 6.49
N LEU A 14 12.59 2.87 5.32
CA LEU A 14 11.88 2.99 4.05
C LEU A 14 10.59 2.16 4.06
N GLU A 15 10.65 0.90 4.46
CA GLU A 15 9.49 0.00 4.53
C GLU A 15 8.46 0.49 5.57
N VAL A 16 8.88 1.06 6.70
CA VAL A 16 7.96 1.64 7.71
C VAL A 16 7.25 2.87 7.13
N ILE A 17 7.99 3.76 6.46
CA ILE A 17 7.40 4.96 5.83
C ILE A 17 6.34 4.55 4.80
N LEU A 18 6.68 3.65 3.88
CA LEU A 18 5.74 3.12 2.88
C LEU A 18 4.60 2.32 3.51
N GLY A 19 4.85 1.68 4.66
CA GLY A 19 3.86 0.88 5.39
C GLY A 19 2.81 1.70 6.13
N ILE A 20 3.10 2.97 6.48
CA ILE A 20 2.12 3.86 7.14
C ILE A 20 0.90 4.06 6.25
N ASP A 21 1.08 4.26 4.96
CA ASP A 21 0.00 4.45 4.00
C ASP A 21 -0.91 3.22 3.91
N ASN A 22 -0.32 2.03 3.98
CA ASN A 22 -1.06 0.77 4.03
C ASN A 22 -1.91 0.68 5.31
N ILE A 23 -1.37 1.06 6.48
CA ILE A 23 -2.13 1.08 7.73
C ILE A 23 -3.30 2.06 7.65
N ILE A 24 -3.06 3.25 7.12
CA ILE A 24 -4.08 4.29 6.95
C ILE A 24 -5.20 3.76 6.05
N PHE A 25 -4.85 3.17 4.90
CA PHE A 25 -5.82 2.62 3.97
C PHE A 25 -6.64 1.48 4.58
N ILE A 26 -5.98 0.53 5.24
CA ILE A 26 -6.65 -0.57 5.96
C ILE A 26 -7.61 0.00 7.03
N SER A 27 -7.21 1.07 7.73
CA SER A 27 -8.05 1.69 8.75
C SER A 27 -9.30 2.34 8.16
N ILE A 28 -9.16 3.02 7.01
CA ILE A 28 -10.28 3.63 6.29
C ILE A 28 -11.26 2.56 5.79
N LEU A 29 -10.75 1.45 5.27
CA LEU A 29 -11.57 0.32 4.83
C LEU A 29 -12.25 -0.39 6.01
N ALA A 30 -11.54 -0.55 7.13
CA ALA A 30 -12.07 -1.18 8.33
C ALA A 30 -13.27 -0.41 8.92
N ASP A 31 -13.32 0.90 8.75
CA ASP A 31 -14.46 1.71 9.20
C ASP A 31 -15.79 1.36 8.49
N LYS A 32 -15.74 0.70 7.34
CA LYS A 32 -16.93 0.19 6.61
C LYS A 32 -17.49 -1.09 7.21
N LEU A 33 -16.76 -1.69 8.17
CA LEU A 33 -17.17 -2.91 8.84
C LEU A 33 -17.73 -2.62 10.24
N PRO A 34 -18.57 -3.51 10.77
CA PRO A 34 -18.94 -3.51 12.17
C PRO A 34 -17.70 -3.54 13.07
N GLU A 35 -17.76 -2.90 14.24
CA GLU A 35 -16.62 -2.79 15.17
C GLU A 35 -15.95 -4.13 15.49
N SER A 36 -16.76 -5.19 15.65
CA SER A 36 -16.28 -6.54 15.92
C SER A 36 -15.37 -7.12 14.81
N GLN A 37 -15.47 -6.62 13.58
CA GLN A 37 -14.71 -7.10 12.42
C GLN A 37 -13.55 -6.18 12.04
N ARG A 38 -13.51 -4.92 12.53
CA ARG A 38 -12.47 -3.95 12.19
C ARG A 38 -11.07 -4.42 12.56
N ASN A 39 -10.91 -4.92 13.79
CA ASN A 39 -9.63 -5.47 14.25
C ASN A 39 -9.24 -6.72 13.45
N LYS A 40 -10.20 -7.58 13.13
CA LYS A 40 -9.94 -8.76 12.30
C LYS A 40 -9.42 -8.37 10.92
N LEU A 41 -10.04 -7.38 10.25
CA LEU A 41 -9.57 -6.91 8.95
C LEU A 41 -8.13 -6.37 9.02
N ARG A 42 -7.80 -5.60 10.07
CA ARG A 42 -6.44 -5.06 10.27
C ARG A 42 -5.41 -6.17 10.43
N TYR A 43 -5.63 -7.09 11.36
CA TYR A 43 -4.67 -8.18 11.62
C TYR A 43 -4.52 -9.13 10.43
N TRP A 44 -5.65 -9.52 9.81
CA TRP A 44 -5.60 -10.37 8.62
C TRP A 44 -5.01 -9.65 7.41
N GLY A 45 -5.34 -8.37 7.21
CA GLY A 45 -4.77 -7.56 6.14
C GLY A 45 -3.26 -7.44 6.25
N ILE A 46 -2.75 -7.02 7.41
CA ILE A 46 -1.30 -6.88 7.65
C ILE A 46 -0.59 -8.24 7.61
N GLY A 47 -1.18 -9.29 8.20
CA GLY A 47 -0.59 -10.62 8.20
C GLY A 47 -0.50 -11.25 6.81
N LEU A 48 -1.55 -11.14 6.00
CA LEU A 48 -1.53 -11.62 4.61
C LEU A 48 -0.60 -10.79 3.73
N ALA A 49 -0.53 -9.48 3.94
CA ALA A 49 0.44 -8.61 3.30
C ALA A 49 1.88 -9.08 3.57
N MET A 50 2.20 -9.43 4.83
CA MET A 50 3.50 -9.99 5.17
C MET A 50 3.79 -11.28 4.40
N VAL A 51 2.86 -12.23 4.41
CA VAL A 51 3.04 -13.51 3.69
C VAL A 51 3.27 -13.25 2.21
N MET A 52 2.48 -12.36 1.60
CA MET A 52 2.65 -11.97 0.19
C MET A 52 4.04 -11.37 -0.07
N ARG A 53 4.52 -10.43 0.76
CA ARG A 53 5.86 -9.84 0.61
C ARG A 53 6.97 -10.88 0.73
N LEU A 54 6.87 -11.80 1.69
CA LEU A 54 7.85 -12.88 1.84
C LEU A 54 7.83 -13.82 0.63
N CYS A 55 6.65 -14.14 0.08
CA CYS A 55 6.53 -14.92 -1.16
C CYS A 55 7.11 -14.18 -2.36
N LEU A 56 6.84 -12.87 -2.48
CA LEU A 56 7.40 -12.05 -3.56
C LEU A 56 8.93 -11.96 -3.46
N LEU A 57 9.49 -11.81 -2.26
CA LEU A 57 10.94 -11.88 -2.06
C LEU A 57 11.54 -13.24 -2.44
N ALA A 58 10.84 -14.33 -2.13
CA ALA A 58 11.28 -15.65 -2.58
C ALA A 58 11.26 -15.77 -4.11
N LEU A 59 10.36 -15.05 -4.77
CA LEU A 59 10.24 -15.01 -6.23
C LEU A 59 11.00 -13.83 -6.86
N ILE A 60 11.97 -13.27 -6.16
CA ILE A 60 12.72 -12.08 -6.57
C ILE A 60 13.27 -12.15 -8.00
N SER A 61 13.81 -13.30 -8.38
CA SER A 61 14.35 -13.52 -9.73
C SER A 61 13.27 -13.42 -10.83
N TRP A 62 12.02 -13.67 -10.49
CA TRP A 62 10.88 -13.51 -11.40
C TRP A 62 10.41 -12.05 -11.44
N ILE A 63 10.38 -11.38 -10.30
CA ILE A 63 10.00 -9.97 -10.18
C ILE A 63 10.96 -9.08 -10.98
N LEU A 64 12.26 -9.32 -10.90
CA LEU A 64 13.26 -8.59 -11.69
C LEU A 64 13.08 -8.75 -13.20
N LYS A 65 12.41 -9.82 -13.66
CA LYS A 65 12.05 -9.95 -15.08
C LYS A 65 10.88 -9.08 -15.49
N LEU A 66 10.03 -8.65 -14.54
CA LEU A 66 8.91 -7.75 -14.81
C LEU A 66 9.36 -6.33 -15.19
N ASP A 67 10.59 -5.97 -14.84
CA ASP A 67 11.18 -4.68 -15.21
C ASP A 67 11.61 -4.61 -16.68
N LYS A 68 11.69 -5.77 -17.37
CA LYS A 68 12.03 -5.81 -18.79
C LYS A 68 10.88 -5.27 -19.64
N THR A 69 11.25 -4.50 -20.67
CA THR A 69 10.31 -4.00 -21.68
C THR A 69 9.58 -5.18 -22.35
N LEU A 70 8.24 -5.14 -22.32
CA LEU A 70 7.38 -6.10 -23.01
C LEU A 70 7.05 -5.63 -24.43
N PHE A 71 6.76 -4.34 -24.58
CA PHE A 71 6.46 -3.70 -25.86
C PHE A 71 6.66 -2.18 -25.75
N THR A 72 6.86 -1.54 -26.91
CA THR A 72 7.03 -0.09 -27.00
C THR A 72 5.90 0.49 -27.85
N ILE A 73 5.21 1.51 -27.35
CA ILE A 73 4.16 2.24 -28.07
C ILE A 73 4.50 3.74 -28.03
N ALA A 74 4.57 4.38 -29.19
CA ALA A 74 4.85 5.82 -29.34
C ALA A 74 6.09 6.27 -28.54
N ASP A 75 7.19 5.52 -28.67
CA ASP A 75 8.48 5.74 -27.99
C ASP A 75 8.43 5.60 -26.45
N VAL A 76 7.35 5.04 -25.90
CA VAL A 76 7.23 4.71 -24.48
C VAL A 76 7.34 3.20 -24.30
N ASP A 77 8.31 2.79 -23.48
CA ASP A 77 8.52 1.38 -23.14
C ASP A 77 7.56 0.95 -22.04
N PHE A 78 6.85 -0.15 -22.26
CA PHE A 78 5.97 -0.74 -21.25
C PHE A 78 6.60 -2.01 -20.70
N SER A 79 6.88 -2.00 -19.41
CA SER A 79 7.31 -3.18 -18.64
C SER A 79 6.15 -3.80 -17.88
N GLY A 80 6.30 -5.04 -17.45
CA GLY A 80 5.32 -5.69 -16.59
C GLY A 80 5.13 -4.94 -15.26
N LYS A 81 6.22 -4.41 -14.66
CA LYS A 81 6.18 -3.50 -13.50
C LYS A 81 5.36 -2.27 -13.83
N GLY A 82 5.67 -1.58 -14.93
CA GLY A 82 4.99 -0.35 -15.33
C GLY A 82 3.48 -0.54 -15.47
N LEU A 83 3.03 -1.63 -16.09
CA LEU A 83 1.59 -1.94 -16.20
C LEU A 83 0.93 -2.16 -14.84
N ILE A 84 1.57 -2.87 -13.93
CA ILE A 84 1.05 -3.10 -12.57
C ILE A 84 0.94 -1.77 -11.82
N LEU A 85 1.95 -0.90 -11.92
CA LEU A 85 1.94 0.41 -11.26
C LEU A 85 0.84 1.32 -11.83
N ILE A 86 0.64 1.35 -13.15
CA ILE A 86 -0.43 2.13 -13.79
C ILE A 86 -1.80 1.65 -13.33
N ILE A 87 -2.06 0.35 -13.39
CA ILE A 87 -3.34 -0.23 -12.97
C ILE A 87 -3.58 0.02 -11.47
N GLY A 88 -2.56 -0.19 -10.63
CA GLY A 88 -2.62 0.07 -9.19
C GLY A 88 -2.85 1.54 -8.87
N GLY A 89 -2.16 2.44 -9.55
CA GLY A 89 -2.33 3.88 -9.41
C GLY A 89 -3.73 4.35 -9.81
N LEU A 90 -4.27 3.88 -10.93
CA LEU A 90 -5.65 4.14 -11.34
C LEU A 90 -6.66 3.62 -10.31
N PHE A 91 -6.43 2.42 -9.80
CA PHE A 91 -7.27 1.84 -8.74
C PHE A 91 -7.25 2.71 -7.47
N LEU A 92 -6.07 3.20 -7.03
CA LEU A 92 -5.93 4.10 -5.89
C LEU A 92 -6.68 5.41 -6.09
N ILE A 93 -6.51 6.05 -7.24
CA ILE A 93 -7.19 7.31 -7.57
C ILE A 93 -8.71 7.10 -7.54
N TYR A 94 -9.20 6.06 -8.21
CA TYR A 94 -10.62 5.72 -8.23
C TYR A 94 -11.18 5.50 -6.82
N LYS A 95 -10.48 4.71 -5.99
CA LYS A 95 -10.91 4.41 -4.63
C LYS A 95 -10.87 5.62 -3.71
N SER A 96 -9.79 6.40 -3.75
CA SER A 96 -9.65 7.61 -2.93
C SER A 96 -10.70 8.64 -3.30
N THR A 97 -10.92 8.88 -4.59
CA THR A 97 -11.95 9.82 -5.07
C THR A 97 -13.35 9.38 -4.62
N LYS A 98 -13.69 8.10 -4.80
CA LYS A 98 -14.98 7.55 -4.37
C LYS A 98 -15.18 7.68 -2.86
N GLU A 99 -14.14 7.45 -2.07
CA GLU A 99 -14.20 7.54 -0.63
C GLU A 99 -14.34 8.99 -0.15
N ILE A 100 -13.63 9.93 -0.79
CA ILE A 100 -13.77 11.37 -0.53
C ILE A 100 -15.19 11.81 -0.85
N TYR A 101 -15.72 11.43 -2.01
CA TYR A 101 -17.09 11.76 -2.42
C TYR A 101 -18.11 11.29 -1.38
N HIS A 102 -18.05 10.02 -0.96
CA HIS A 102 -18.98 9.50 0.05
C HIS A 102 -18.88 10.23 1.39
N LYS A 103 -17.70 10.74 1.77
CA LYS A 103 -17.53 11.46 3.03
C LYS A 103 -18.00 12.90 2.96
N THR A 104 -17.91 13.54 1.81
CA THR A 104 -18.31 14.95 1.63
C THR A 104 -19.79 15.09 1.31
N GLU A 105 -20.35 14.19 0.53
CA GLU A 105 -21.77 14.20 0.13
C GLU A 105 -22.70 13.59 1.19
N ALA A 106 -22.25 12.58 1.96
CA ALA A 106 -23.02 11.97 3.03
C ALA A 106 -23.42 12.96 4.15
N LEU A 107 -22.77 14.13 4.21
CA LEU A 107 -23.18 15.22 5.11
C LEU A 107 -24.41 15.97 4.62
N LYS A 108 -24.88 15.75 3.39
CA LYS A 108 -25.98 16.47 2.76
C LYS A 108 -27.25 15.64 2.58
N THR A 109 -27.19 14.34 2.74
CA THR A 109 -28.35 13.44 2.55
C THR A 109 -28.97 13.07 3.89
N PRO A 110 -30.31 13.24 4.09
CA PRO A 110 -30.99 12.75 5.30
C PRO A 110 -30.80 11.24 5.45
N GLU A 111 -30.72 10.76 6.68
CA GLU A 111 -30.37 9.43 7.20
C GLU A 111 -31.14 8.21 6.66
N THR A 112 -31.60 8.20 5.42
CA THR A 112 -32.46 7.12 4.89
C THR A 112 -31.75 5.97 4.20
N GLU A 113 -30.45 6.08 3.92
CA GLU A 113 -29.67 4.93 3.44
C GLU A 113 -28.54 4.59 4.41
N LEU A 114 -28.75 3.56 5.22
CA LEU A 114 -27.71 2.92 6.00
C LEU A 114 -26.55 2.59 5.05
N PRO A 115 -25.31 3.01 5.35
CA PRO A 115 -24.17 2.71 4.51
C PRO A 115 -24.09 1.18 4.32
N LYS A 116 -24.14 0.71 3.07
CA LYS A 116 -24.05 -0.72 2.75
C LYS A 116 -22.81 -1.27 3.44
N LYS A 117 -23.03 -2.15 4.43
CA LYS A 117 -21.95 -2.83 5.17
C LYS A 117 -21.04 -3.50 4.15
N GLY A 118 -19.77 -3.14 4.12
CA GLY A 118 -18.80 -3.76 3.26
C GLY A 118 -18.67 -5.25 3.56
N SER A 119 -18.52 -6.09 2.54
CA SER A 119 -18.20 -7.49 2.76
C SER A 119 -16.74 -7.61 3.21
N PHE A 120 -16.49 -8.32 4.32
CA PHE A 120 -15.14 -8.54 4.85
C PHE A 120 -14.16 -9.07 3.79
N GLY A 121 -14.57 -10.11 3.04
CA GLY A 121 -13.73 -10.70 2.00
C GLY A 121 -13.39 -9.73 0.86
N LYS A 122 -14.36 -8.87 0.46
CA LYS A 122 -14.12 -7.85 -0.57
C LYS A 122 -13.10 -6.81 -0.09
N LEU A 123 -13.25 -6.31 1.13
CA LEU A 123 -12.33 -5.31 1.69
C LEU A 123 -10.95 -5.90 1.93
N LEU A 124 -10.86 -7.15 2.38
CA LEU A 124 -9.60 -7.86 2.52
C LEU A 124 -8.91 -8.03 1.16
N GLY A 125 -9.65 -8.39 0.11
CA GLY A 125 -9.13 -8.48 -1.25
C GLY A 125 -8.59 -7.13 -1.75
N GLU A 126 -9.27 -6.02 -1.47
CA GLU A 126 -8.81 -4.68 -1.81
C GLU A 126 -7.48 -4.34 -1.10
N VAL A 127 -7.35 -4.70 0.18
CA VAL A 127 -6.09 -4.54 0.95
C VAL A 127 -4.96 -5.32 0.30
N ILE A 128 -5.19 -6.60 -0.03
CA ILE A 128 -4.17 -7.47 -0.63
C ILE A 128 -3.73 -6.96 -2.00
N ILE A 129 -4.66 -6.54 -2.86
CA ILE A 129 -4.33 -6.03 -4.19
C ILE A 129 -3.46 -4.78 -4.08
N LEU A 130 -3.78 -3.86 -3.17
CA LEU A 130 -2.97 -2.65 -2.99
C LEU A 130 -1.61 -2.95 -2.41
N ASP A 131 -1.54 -3.83 -1.39
CA ASP A 131 -0.24 -4.22 -0.85
C ASP A 131 0.62 -4.92 -1.90
N LEU A 132 0.03 -5.71 -2.80
CA LEU A 132 0.75 -6.33 -3.92
C LEU A 132 1.41 -5.26 -4.82
N VAL A 133 0.66 -4.21 -5.19
CA VAL A 133 1.18 -3.12 -6.04
C VAL A 133 2.35 -2.42 -5.35
N PHE A 134 2.20 -2.02 -4.09
CA PHE A 134 3.26 -1.36 -3.32
C PHE A 134 4.44 -2.28 -3.06
N SER A 135 4.20 -3.57 -2.84
CA SER A 135 5.27 -4.54 -2.57
C SER A 135 6.16 -4.80 -3.78
N ILE A 136 5.62 -4.81 -5.01
CA ILE A 136 6.43 -4.97 -6.21
C ILE A 136 7.39 -3.80 -6.36
N ASP A 137 6.92 -2.58 -6.14
CA ASP A 137 7.75 -1.39 -6.22
C ASP A 137 8.81 -1.35 -5.11
N SER A 138 8.41 -1.59 -3.85
CA SER A 138 9.33 -1.57 -2.71
C SER A 138 10.40 -2.67 -2.81
N ILE A 139 10.05 -3.86 -3.30
CA ILE A 139 11.00 -4.96 -3.48
C ILE A 139 12.04 -4.63 -4.56
N ILE A 140 11.64 -4.06 -5.70
CA ILE A 140 12.58 -3.67 -6.75
C ILE A 140 13.52 -2.58 -6.23
N THR A 141 12.99 -1.60 -5.51
CA THR A 141 13.79 -0.55 -4.84
C THR A 141 14.75 -1.15 -3.81
N ALA A 142 14.28 -2.09 -2.97
CA ALA A 142 15.10 -2.74 -1.96
C ALA A 142 16.27 -3.53 -2.57
N VAL A 143 16.04 -4.23 -3.70
CA VAL A 143 17.09 -4.95 -4.42
C VAL A 143 18.15 -4.00 -4.98
N GLY A 144 17.74 -2.80 -5.41
CA GLY A 144 18.68 -1.76 -5.84
C GLY A 144 19.57 -1.24 -4.71
N MET A 145 19.09 -1.29 -3.46
CA MET A 145 19.81 -0.81 -2.27
C MET A 145 20.63 -1.90 -1.59
N VAL A 146 20.14 -3.13 -1.58
CA VAL A 146 20.72 -4.25 -0.82
C VAL A 146 20.70 -5.52 -1.66
N GLN A 147 21.85 -6.19 -1.78
CA GLN A 147 21.96 -7.46 -2.52
C GLN A 147 21.70 -8.69 -1.64
N GLU A 148 21.73 -8.53 -0.34
CA GLU A 148 21.66 -9.62 0.63
C GLU A 148 20.19 -9.92 1.02
N LEU A 149 19.65 -11.03 0.54
CA LEU A 149 18.27 -11.45 0.77
C LEU A 149 17.90 -11.52 2.26
N TRP A 150 18.82 -11.97 3.12
CA TRP A 150 18.54 -12.09 4.56
C TRP A 150 18.23 -10.73 5.21
N ILE A 151 18.87 -9.63 4.73
CA ILE A 151 18.60 -8.28 5.20
C ILE A 151 17.18 -7.88 4.81
N MET A 152 16.77 -8.16 3.57
CA MET A 152 15.41 -7.87 3.09
C MET A 152 14.35 -8.64 3.88
N TYR A 153 14.55 -9.95 4.11
CA TYR A 153 13.63 -10.75 4.92
C TYR A 153 13.52 -10.20 6.35
N THR A 154 14.66 -9.85 6.96
CA THR A 154 14.69 -9.29 8.31
C THR A 154 13.97 -7.94 8.36
N ALA A 155 14.21 -7.07 7.37
CA ALA A 155 13.56 -5.76 7.27
C ALA A 155 12.03 -5.92 7.19
N VAL A 156 11.52 -6.79 6.29
CA VAL A 156 10.07 -7.03 6.16
C VAL A 156 9.47 -7.54 7.45
N ILE A 157 10.09 -8.53 8.11
CA ILE A 157 9.57 -9.08 9.38
C ILE A 157 9.51 -8.00 10.45
N VAL A 158 10.60 -7.24 10.64
CA VAL A 158 10.66 -6.17 11.65
C VAL A 158 9.63 -5.09 11.35
N THR A 159 9.53 -4.65 10.11
CA THR A 159 8.56 -3.63 9.70
C THR A 159 7.13 -4.07 9.96
N VAL A 160 6.77 -5.31 9.62
CA VAL A 160 5.42 -5.81 9.87
C VAL A 160 5.11 -5.89 11.36
N LEU A 161 6.06 -6.28 12.20
CA LEU A 161 5.88 -6.24 13.66
C LEU A 161 5.62 -4.81 14.14
N ILE A 162 6.37 -3.82 13.64
CA ILE A 162 6.13 -2.40 13.92
C ILE A 162 4.73 -2.00 13.47
N MET A 163 4.34 -2.37 12.26
CA MET A 163 3.02 -2.06 11.69
C MET A 163 1.88 -2.68 12.51
N LEU A 164 2.02 -3.92 12.97
CA LEU A 164 1.01 -4.57 13.82
C LEU A 164 0.80 -3.80 15.13
N VAL A 165 1.88 -3.36 15.77
CA VAL A 165 1.81 -2.55 17.00
C VAL A 165 1.23 -1.17 16.71
N ALA A 166 1.67 -0.51 15.65
CA ALA A 166 1.26 0.83 15.27
C ALA A 166 -0.17 0.89 14.69
N SER A 167 -0.70 -0.20 14.15
CA SER A 167 -1.98 -0.22 13.42
C SER A 167 -3.16 0.21 14.28
N LYS A 168 -3.22 -0.20 15.55
CA LYS A 168 -4.31 0.15 16.45
C LYS A 168 -4.30 1.65 16.81
N PRO A 169 -3.20 2.22 17.36
CA PRO A 169 -3.18 3.64 17.72
C PRO A 169 -3.38 4.56 16.50
N ILE A 170 -2.79 4.24 15.34
CA ILE A 170 -2.99 5.00 14.10
C ILE A 170 -4.46 4.98 13.68
N SER A 171 -5.09 3.80 13.70
CA SER A 171 -6.50 3.68 13.34
C SER A 171 -7.43 4.43 14.29
N GLU A 172 -7.18 4.37 15.60
CA GLU A 172 -7.96 5.12 16.60
C GLU A 172 -7.81 6.63 16.39
N PHE A 173 -6.59 7.10 16.12
CA PHE A 173 -6.32 8.49 15.81
C PHE A 173 -7.09 8.95 14.58
N ILE A 174 -7.02 8.21 13.48
CA ILE A 174 -7.71 8.53 12.22
C ILE A 174 -9.22 8.52 12.42
N THR A 175 -9.75 7.59 13.22
CA THR A 175 -11.20 7.50 13.49
C THR A 175 -11.69 8.70 14.31
N LYS A 176 -10.88 9.18 15.24
CA LYS A 176 -11.20 10.37 16.06
C LYS A 176 -11.12 11.70 15.28
N HIS A 177 -10.34 11.74 14.20
CA HIS A 177 -10.08 12.97 13.46
C HIS A 177 -10.52 12.84 11.98
N PRO A 178 -11.80 13.14 11.66
CA PRO A 178 -12.31 12.98 10.29
C PRO A 178 -11.54 13.74 9.21
N SER A 179 -11.00 14.92 9.57
CA SER A 179 -10.17 15.71 8.64
C SER A 179 -8.91 15.00 8.21
N PHE A 180 -8.28 14.22 9.11
CA PHE A 180 -7.12 13.40 8.77
C PHE A 180 -7.47 12.26 7.81
N LYS A 181 -8.71 11.75 7.84
CA LYS A 181 -9.16 10.76 6.85
C LYS A 181 -9.17 11.33 5.44
N VAL A 182 -9.69 12.54 5.28
CA VAL A 182 -9.73 13.23 3.98
C VAL A 182 -8.31 13.55 3.52
N LEU A 183 -7.46 14.08 4.42
CA LEU A 183 -6.07 14.35 4.11
C LEU A 183 -5.33 13.09 3.65
N ALA A 184 -5.51 11.99 4.37
CA ALA A 184 -4.90 10.71 4.02
C ALA A 184 -5.38 10.18 2.66
N LEU A 185 -6.67 10.33 2.34
CA LEU A 185 -7.22 9.97 1.03
C LEU A 185 -6.65 10.83 -0.10
N CYS A 186 -6.45 12.14 0.13
CA CYS A 186 -5.76 13.00 -0.82
C CYS A 186 -4.31 12.58 -1.01
N PHE A 187 -3.62 12.19 0.05
CA PHE A 187 -2.26 11.67 -0.02
C PHE A 187 -2.20 10.35 -0.81
N LEU A 188 -3.12 9.42 -0.56
CA LEU A 188 -3.24 8.19 -1.34
C LEU A 188 -3.51 8.46 -2.83
N MET A 189 -4.28 9.50 -3.14
CA MET A 189 -4.51 9.93 -4.52
C MET A 189 -3.23 10.45 -5.17
N MET A 190 -2.40 11.22 -4.44
CA MET A 190 -1.07 11.66 -4.89
C MET A 190 -0.14 10.49 -5.15
N ILE A 191 -0.12 9.48 -4.26
CA ILE A 191 0.63 8.24 -4.48
C ILE A 191 0.14 7.53 -5.73
N GLY A 192 -1.17 7.46 -5.96
CA GLY A 192 -1.74 6.89 -7.19
C GLY A 192 -1.23 7.57 -8.45
N VAL A 193 -1.14 8.91 -8.45
CA VAL A 193 -0.54 9.68 -9.55
C VAL A 193 0.95 9.38 -9.71
N SER A 194 1.69 9.31 -8.60
CA SER A 194 3.11 8.97 -8.60
C SER A 194 3.37 7.58 -9.19
N LEU A 195 2.55 6.58 -8.82
CA LEU A 195 2.66 5.23 -9.38
C LEU A 195 2.38 5.19 -10.89
N ILE A 196 1.40 5.97 -11.37
CA ILE A 196 1.14 6.07 -12.80
C ILE A 196 2.33 6.70 -13.52
N ALA A 197 2.87 7.80 -12.99
CA ALA A 197 4.03 8.46 -13.59
C ALA A 197 5.24 7.52 -13.64
N GLU A 198 5.53 6.79 -12.55
CA GLU A 198 6.59 5.78 -12.51
C GLU A 198 6.34 4.64 -13.50
N GLY A 199 5.08 4.23 -13.68
CA GLY A 199 4.69 3.24 -14.70
C GLY A 199 4.98 3.69 -16.13
N PHE A 200 5.06 5.00 -16.37
CA PHE A 200 5.51 5.63 -17.63
C PHE A 200 7.00 6.02 -17.60
N HIS A 201 7.79 5.52 -16.66
CA HIS A 201 9.20 5.82 -16.47
C HIS A 201 9.52 7.30 -16.13
N PHE A 202 8.55 8.06 -15.63
CA PHE A 202 8.81 9.36 -15.03
C PHE A 202 9.17 9.18 -13.55
N GLU A 203 10.43 9.44 -13.23
CA GLU A 203 10.87 9.39 -11.82
C GLU A 203 10.34 10.61 -11.06
N ILE A 204 9.42 10.38 -10.13
CA ILE A 204 8.98 11.38 -9.17
C ILE A 204 9.69 11.10 -7.85
N PRO A 205 10.49 12.03 -7.32
CA PRO A 205 11.09 11.86 -5.99
C PRO A 205 10.00 11.61 -4.94
N LYS A 206 10.12 10.52 -4.21
CA LYS A 206 9.13 10.11 -3.18
C LYS A 206 9.39 10.77 -1.80
N GLY A 207 10.21 11.83 -1.74
CA GLY A 207 10.56 12.56 -0.54
C GLY A 207 12.00 12.41 -0.14
#